data_cd59fe506bd8022d071015860e3e385c
#
_entry.id   cd59fe506bd8022d071015860e3e385c
#
_cell.length_a   1.000
_cell.length_b   1.000
_cell.length_c   1.000
_cell.angle_alpha   90.00
_cell.angle_beta   90.00
_cell.angle_gamma   90.00
#
_symmetry.space_group_name_H-M   'P 1'
#
loop_
_entity.id
_entity.type
_entity.pdbx_description
1 polymer ?
#
loop_
_entity_poly.entity_id
_entity_poly.type
_entity_poly.pdbx_seq_one_letter_code
_entity_poly.pdbx_strand_id
1 'polypeptide(L)'
;MWERKCMKYFDNNPSIVKWASEELAIPYYDSLGKRIRNYYPDFLIKIKNKDGIQKTHLIEVKPSKDLKPPIAVQGKKKSTVLYEMKTYLMNRDKFASAREWCSDRGIQFDIWTEKELI
;
A
#
# COMPACT_ATOMS: atom_id res chain seq x y z
N MET A 1 9.29 -10.27 9.23
CA MET A 1 8.96 -9.62 7.96
C MET A 1 7.48 -9.52 7.78
N TRP A 2 7.04 -8.34 7.46
CA TRP A 2 5.62 -8.01 7.34
C TRP A 2 4.93 -8.75 6.20
N GLU A 3 5.60 -8.83 5.04
CA GLU A 3 5.04 -9.51 3.87
C GLU A 3 4.78 -10.98 4.13
N ARG A 4 5.72 -11.63 4.83
CA ARG A 4 5.56 -13.04 5.21
C ARG A 4 4.41 -13.23 6.18
N LYS A 5 4.22 -12.30 7.13
CA LYS A 5 3.07 -12.33 8.04
C LYS A 5 1.76 -12.18 7.28
N CYS A 6 1.73 -11.30 6.28
CA CYS A 6 0.55 -11.12 5.42
C CYS A 6 0.23 -12.39 4.66
N MET A 7 1.22 -13.01 4.03
CA MET A 7 1.03 -14.26 3.30
C MET A 7 0.48 -15.36 4.19
N LYS A 8 1.03 -15.49 5.39
CA LYS A 8 0.56 -16.47 6.38
C LYS A 8 -0.87 -16.18 6.81
N TYR A 9 -1.19 -14.91 7.04
CA TYR A 9 -2.54 -14.49 7.39
C TYR A 9 -3.52 -14.81 6.26
N PHE A 10 -3.15 -14.56 5.00
CA PHE A 10 -3.99 -14.86 3.84
C PHE A 10 -4.26 -16.34 3.72
N ASP A 11 -3.23 -17.18 3.89
CA ASP A 11 -3.38 -18.63 3.79
C ASP A 11 -4.24 -19.23 4.92
N ASN A 12 -4.23 -18.60 6.08
CA ASN A 12 -4.95 -19.10 7.25
C ASN A 12 -6.33 -18.48 7.44
N ASN A 13 -6.72 -17.51 6.62
CA ASN A 13 -8.01 -16.86 6.74
C ASN A 13 -8.99 -17.40 5.70
N PRO A 14 -10.03 -18.14 6.14
CA PRO A 14 -10.99 -18.73 5.21
C PRO A 14 -11.82 -17.72 4.41
N SER A 15 -11.89 -16.48 4.87
CA SER A 15 -12.57 -15.41 4.13
C SER A 15 -11.78 -14.96 2.91
N ILE A 16 -10.47 -15.21 2.85
CA ILE A 16 -9.62 -14.86 1.72
C ILE A 16 -9.61 -16.02 0.74
N VAL A 17 -10.30 -15.83 -0.38
CA VAL A 17 -10.49 -16.86 -1.41
C VAL A 17 -9.25 -17.04 -2.24
N LYS A 18 -8.56 -15.94 -2.55
CA LYS A 18 -7.38 -15.94 -3.41
C LYS A 18 -6.52 -14.73 -3.09
N TRP A 19 -5.20 -14.87 -3.26
CA TRP A 19 -4.28 -13.74 -3.15
C TRP A 19 -3.11 -13.90 -4.11
N ALA A 20 -2.52 -12.75 -4.48
CA ALA A 20 -1.33 -12.69 -5.33
C ALA A 20 -0.46 -11.54 -4.86
N SER A 21 0.84 -11.63 -5.11
CA SER A 21 1.79 -10.58 -4.74
C SER A 21 2.50 -10.04 -5.98
N GLU A 22 2.67 -8.72 -6.03
CA GLU A 22 3.49 -8.01 -7.02
C GLU A 22 3.18 -8.30 -8.50
N GLU A 23 1.95 -8.70 -8.82
CA GLU A 23 1.55 -9.03 -10.20
C GLU A 23 1.01 -7.83 -10.97
N LEU A 24 0.75 -6.72 -10.29
CA LEU A 24 0.05 -5.58 -10.87
C LEU A 24 0.94 -4.35 -10.91
N ALA A 25 0.95 -3.67 -12.04
CA ALA A 25 1.63 -2.39 -12.17
C ALA A 25 0.60 -1.29 -12.39
N ILE A 26 0.64 -0.26 -11.54
CA ILE A 26 -0.24 0.89 -11.65
C ILE A 26 0.60 2.10 -12.04
N PRO A 27 0.34 2.72 -13.21
CA PRO A 27 1.06 3.95 -13.56
C PRO A 27 0.65 5.09 -12.61
N TYR A 28 1.63 5.85 -12.18
CA TYR A 28 1.37 7.05 -11.39
C TYR A 28 2.29 8.18 -11.84
N TYR A 29 1.85 9.41 -11.64
CA TYR A 29 2.68 10.58 -11.93
C TYR A 29 3.52 10.94 -10.71
N ASP A 30 4.84 10.83 -10.86
CA ASP A 30 5.81 11.24 -9.84
C ASP A 30 5.99 12.75 -9.95
N SER A 31 5.37 13.52 -9.05
CA SER A 31 5.40 14.97 -9.08
C SER A 31 6.79 15.55 -8.84
N LEU A 32 7.64 14.85 -8.11
CA LEU A 32 9.03 15.29 -7.85
C LEU A 32 9.93 15.06 -9.06
N GLY A 33 9.84 13.87 -9.65
CA GLY A 33 10.62 13.50 -10.83
C GLY A 33 10.01 13.97 -12.13
N LYS A 34 8.78 14.48 -12.11
CA LYS A 34 8.02 14.97 -13.26
C LYS A 34 7.95 13.95 -14.40
N ARG A 35 7.62 12.72 -14.05
CA ARG A 35 7.50 11.63 -15.04
C ARG A 35 6.51 10.56 -14.56
N ILE A 36 6.02 9.77 -15.50
CA ILE A 36 5.18 8.61 -15.18
C ILE A 36 6.07 7.45 -14.77
N ARG A 37 5.71 6.81 -13.67
CA ARG A 37 6.41 5.63 -13.17
C ARG A 37 5.38 4.55 -12.85
N ASN A 38 5.84 3.32 -12.63
CA ASN A 38 4.98 2.21 -12.24
C ASN A 38 5.06 1.97 -10.73
N TYR A 39 3.90 1.79 -10.12
CA TYR A 39 3.76 1.39 -8.74
C TYR A 39 3.32 -0.06 -8.68
N TYR A 40 4.02 -0.87 -7.89
CA TYR A 40 3.73 -2.29 -7.71
C TYR A 40 3.21 -2.50 -6.29
N PRO A 41 1.88 -2.60 -6.11
CA PRO A 41 1.31 -2.84 -4.77
C PRO A 41 1.73 -4.19 -4.23
N ASP A 42 1.73 -4.32 -2.91
CA ASP A 42 2.21 -5.55 -2.27
C ASP A 42 1.33 -6.75 -2.56
N PHE A 43 0.00 -6.62 -2.43
CA PHE A 43 -0.91 -7.74 -2.57
C PHE A 43 -2.22 -7.37 -3.26
N LEU A 44 -2.74 -8.32 -4.00
CA LEU A 44 -4.11 -8.30 -4.53
C LEU A 44 -4.83 -9.47 -3.88
N ILE A 45 -5.92 -9.21 -3.16
CA ILE A 45 -6.66 -10.27 -2.47
C ILE A 45 -8.14 -10.24 -2.84
N LYS A 46 -8.77 -11.40 -2.78
CA LYS A 46 -10.19 -11.55 -2.97
C LYS A 46 -10.80 -12.07 -1.68
N ILE A 47 -11.70 -11.29 -1.09
CA ILE A 47 -12.34 -11.59 0.18
C ILE A 47 -13.81 -11.93 -0.06
N LYS A 48 -14.27 -13.01 0.56
CA LYS A 48 -15.65 -13.44 0.53
C LYS A 48 -16.32 -13.06 1.84
N ASN A 49 -17.45 -12.36 1.78
CA ASN A 49 -18.20 -12.00 2.98
C ASN A 49 -19.18 -13.13 3.41
N LYS A 50 -19.95 -12.90 4.48
CA LYS A 50 -20.90 -13.86 5.01
C LYS A 50 -22.00 -14.24 4.01
N ASP A 51 -22.36 -13.33 3.13
CA ASP A 51 -23.39 -13.54 2.12
C ASP A 51 -22.86 -14.23 0.85
N GLY A 52 -21.58 -14.58 0.83
CA GLY A 52 -20.93 -15.20 -0.32
C GLY A 52 -20.47 -14.22 -1.38
N ILE A 53 -20.61 -12.92 -1.14
CA ILE A 53 -20.20 -11.88 -2.08
C ILE A 53 -18.70 -11.69 -1.98
N GLN A 54 -18.02 -11.74 -3.13
CA GLN A 54 -16.56 -11.57 -3.20
C GLN A 54 -16.22 -10.15 -3.59
N LYS A 55 -15.22 -9.57 -2.89
CA LYS A 55 -14.66 -8.26 -3.21
C LYS A 55 -13.16 -8.38 -3.39
N THR A 56 -12.64 -7.63 -4.35
CA THR A 56 -11.19 -7.56 -4.59
C THR A 56 -10.63 -6.34 -3.87
N HIS A 57 -9.54 -6.55 -3.15
CA HIS A 57 -8.83 -5.53 -2.41
C HIS A 57 -7.38 -5.46 -2.88
N LEU A 58 -6.89 -4.26 -3.05
CA LEU A 58 -5.49 -4.00 -3.30
C LEU A 58 -4.86 -3.54 -1.99
N ILE A 59 -3.84 -4.24 -1.53
CA ILE A 59 -3.27 -4.02 -0.20
C ILE A 59 -1.83 -3.52 -0.31
N GLU A 60 -1.57 -2.41 0.34
CA GLU A 60 -0.22 -1.90 0.57
C GLU A 60 0.11 -2.03 2.05
N VAL A 61 1.29 -2.59 2.36
CA VAL A 61 1.72 -2.79 3.76
C VAL A 61 2.77 -1.73 4.10
N LYS A 62 2.46 -0.90 5.09
CA LYS A 62 3.36 0.17 5.53
C LYS A 62 3.33 0.31 7.04
N PRO A 63 4.47 0.59 7.69
CA PRO A 63 4.44 1.02 9.10
C PRO A 63 3.61 2.29 9.24
N SER A 64 2.82 2.38 10.31
CA SER A 64 1.95 3.55 10.52
C SER A 64 2.73 4.87 10.56
N LYS A 65 3.98 4.84 11.03
CA LYS A 65 4.84 6.02 11.05
C LYS A 65 5.10 6.59 9.65
N ASP A 66 5.11 5.74 8.62
CA ASP A 66 5.39 6.15 7.25
C ASP A 66 4.18 6.81 6.57
N LEU A 67 3.02 6.76 7.22
CA LEU A 67 1.80 7.41 6.71
C LEU A 67 1.67 8.86 7.14
N LYS A 68 2.61 9.34 7.97
CA LYS A 68 2.64 10.72 8.47
C LYS A 68 3.84 11.45 7.87
N PRO A 69 3.73 12.79 7.69
CA PRO A 69 4.89 13.56 7.26
C PRO A 69 6.04 13.39 8.24
N PRO A 70 7.30 13.33 7.77
CA PRO A 70 8.43 13.27 8.67
C PRO A 70 8.57 14.55 9.47
N ILE A 71 9.11 14.42 10.69
CA ILE A 71 9.30 15.54 11.62
C ILE A 71 10.80 15.80 11.74
N ALA A 72 11.19 17.06 11.59
CA ALA A 72 12.56 17.48 11.86
C ALA A 72 12.76 17.54 13.37
N VAL A 73 13.58 16.63 13.91
CA VAL A 73 13.90 16.59 15.35
C VAL A 73 15.38 16.85 15.55
N GLN A 74 15.72 17.32 16.74
CA GLN A 74 17.11 17.56 17.11
C GLN A 74 17.93 16.28 16.98
N GLY A 75 19.13 16.39 16.40
CA GLY A 75 20.00 15.25 16.15
C GLY A 75 19.80 14.56 14.81
N LYS A 76 18.74 14.90 14.08
CA LYS A 76 18.45 14.34 12.76
C LYS A 76 19.08 15.21 11.68
N LYS A 77 19.84 14.60 10.76
CA LYS A 77 20.47 15.33 9.68
C LYS A 77 19.43 15.90 8.70
N LYS A 78 19.71 17.07 8.16
CA LYS A 78 18.85 17.70 7.14
C LYS A 78 18.67 16.81 5.92
N SER A 79 19.74 16.12 5.48
CA SER A 79 19.65 15.19 4.34
C SER A 79 18.71 14.03 4.63
N THR A 80 18.67 13.53 5.86
CA THR A 80 17.75 12.47 6.26
C THR A 80 16.30 12.94 6.22
N VAL A 81 16.03 14.13 6.77
CA VAL A 81 14.69 14.72 6.76
C VAL A 81 14.23 14.95 5.32
N LEU A 82 15.10 15.46 4.47
CA LEU A 82 14.79 15.70 3.05
C LEU A 82 14.45 14.39 2.33
N TYR A 83 15.24 13.34 2.56
CA TYR A 83 15.00 12.04 1.96
C TYR A 83 13.65 11.47 2.40
N GLU A 84 13.35 11.55 3.70
CA GLU A 84 12.08 11.06 4.24
C GLU A 84 10.89 11.84 3.67
N MET A 85 11.03 13.15 3.49
CA MET A 85 9.99 13.97 2.90
C MET A 85 9.73 13.60 1.43
N LYS A 86 10.79 13.39 0.66
CA LYS A 86 10.66 12.95 -0.74
C LYS A 86 9.96 11.60 -0.83
N THR A 87 10.32 10.66 0.03
CA THR A 87 9.69 9.34 0.08
C THR A 87 8.22 9.45 0.46
N TYR A 88 7.89 10.29 1.43
CA TYR A 88 6.53 10.54 1.85
C TYR A 88 5.68 11.09 0.69
N LEU A 89 6.19 12.08 -0.02
CA LEU A 89 5.49 12.68 -1.16
C LEU A 89 5.32 11.69 -2.31
N MET A 90 6.33 10.89 -2.58
CA MET A 90 6.25 9.83 -3.59
C MET A 90 5.16 8.82 -3.24
N ASN A 91 5.07 8.41 -1.99
CA ASN A 91 4.02 7.49 -1.53
C ASN A 91 2.64 8.13 -1.67
N ARG A 92 2.50 9.41 -1.40
CA ARG A 92 1.24 10.12 -1.62
C ARG A 92 0.79 10.05 -3.07
N ASP A 93 1.72 10.28 -4.00
CA ASP A 93 1.44 10.20 -5.43
C ASP A 93 1.00 8.79 -5.82
N LYS A 94 1.72 7.78 -5.34
CA LYS A 94 1.38 6.36 -5.59
C LYS A 94 -0.01 6.01 -5.08
N PHE A 95 -0.31 6.39 -3.85
CA PHE A 95 -1.58 6.02 -3.21
C PHE A 95 -2.76 6.75 -3.84
N ALA A 96 -2.57 8.02 -4.22
CA ALA A 96 -3.62 8.76 -4.93
C ALA A 96 -3.98 8.08 -6.25
N SER A 97 -2.96 7.72 -7.04
CA SER A 97 -3.17 7.01 -8.30
C SER A 97 -3.77 5.63 -8.09
N ALA A 98 -3.34 4.92 -7.05
CA ALA A 98 -3.86 3.61 -6.73
C ALA A 98 -5.35 3.66 -6.36
N ARG A 99 -5.76 4.66 -5.58
CA ARG A 99 -7.17 4.83 -5.21
C ARG A 99 -8.05 5.09 -6.42
N GLU A 100 -7.59 5.94 -7.31
CA GLU A 100 -8.32 6.26 -8.54
C GLU A 100 -8.40 5.03 -9.47
N TRP A 101 -7.27 4.36 -9.66
CA TRP A 101 -7.21 3.16 -10.50
C TRP A 101 -8.14 2.07 -9.97
N CYS A 102 -8.16 1.86 -8.66
CA CYS A 102 -9.02 0.88 -8.00
C CYS A 102 -10.49 1.28 -8.09
N SER A 103 -10.79 2.56 -7.87
CA SER A 103 -12.17 3.06 -7.96
C SER A 103 -12.77 2.83 -9.33
N ASP A 104 -11.99 3.05 -10.39
CA ASP A 104 -12.43 2.84 -11.78
C ASP A 104 -12.75 1.36 -12.07
N ARG A 105 -12.20 0.43 -11.29
CA ARG A 105 -12.32 -1.01 -11.52
C ARG A 105 -13.15 -1.74 -10.46
N GLY A 106 -13.74 -1.01 -9.53
CA GLY A 106 -14.51 -1.61 -8.45
C GLY A 106 -13.66 -2.39 -7.45
N ILE A 107 -12.38 -2.05 -7.34
CA ILE A 107 -11.43 -2.64 -6.39
C ILE A 107 -11.26 -1.68 -5.23
N GLN A 108 -11.21 -2.20 -4.01
CA GLN A 108 -10.96 -1.39 -2.83
C GLN A 108 -9.46 -1.31 -2.56
N PHE A 109 -8.94 -0.10 -2.37
CA PHE A 109 -7.54 0.10 -1.99
C PHE A 109 -7.43 0.29 -0.49
N ASP A 110 -6.61 -0.55 0.17
CA ASP A 110 -6.39 -0.49 1.60
C ASP A 110 -4.90 -0.44 1.92
N ILE A 111 -4.56 0.31 2.96
CA ILE A 111 -3.21 0.34 3.50
C ILE A 111 -3.24 -0.36 4.85
N TRP A 112 -2.47 -1.46 4.97
CA TRP A 112 -2.35 -2.21 6.22
C TRP A 112 -1.10 -1.80 6.96
N THR A 113 -1.26 -1.61 8.26
CA THR A 113 -0.16 -1.26 9.15
C THR A 113 0.07 -2.40 10.14
N GLU A 114 0.97 -2.20 11.10
CA GLU A 114 1.17 -3.15 12.18
C GLU A 114 -0.11 -3.46 12.94
N LYS A 115 -1.08 -2.54 12.91
CA LYS A 115 -2.35 -2.70 13.62
C LYS A 115 -3.24 -3.80 13.05
N GLU A 116 -3.21 -3.99 11.75
CA GLU A 116 -3.98 -5.04 11.09
C GLU A 116 -3.34 -6.41 11.21
N LEU A 117 -2.03 -6.45 11.49
CA LEU A 117 -1.23 -7.68 11.51
C LEU A 117 -1.00 -8.25 12.90
N ILE A 118 -1.53 -7.61 13.93
CA ILE A 118 -1.41 -8.08 15.32
C ILE A 118 -2.45 -9.17 15.60
#